data_d1b87e2e4aadd7e8c0d57bdc3621b8be
#
_entry.id   d1b87e2e4aadd7e8c0d57bdc3621b8be
#
_cell.length_a   1.000
_cell.length_b   1.000
_cell.length_c   1.000
_cell.angle_alpha   90.00
_cell.angle_beta   90.00
_cell.angle_gamma   90.00
#
_symmetry.space_group_name_H-M   'P 1'
#
loop_
_entity.id
_entity.type
_entity.pdbx_description
1 polymer ?
#
loop_
_entity_poly.entity_id
_entity_poly.type
_entity_poly.pdbx_seq_one_letter_code
_entity_poly.pdbx_strand_id
1 'polypeptide(L)'
;MKDRSFNSWMQRVLFQNYEDWHMKEPNYNRNGFNIIGIDNTLKAMQDGYIPYMELTPPQAIQGCTRMKVTVNKKKDCVDLHLDVDGRFYMIPELGYPEAVQILRNFVRSLKLPEASRYIEVQRVDGKAIQADFRELALLLLGDSERTKRFLKKHKPDTLEAAEEARNALYEEMLEQRRAVELEWKCDKESFIMLVRKLCKGYRLVIREDGLHDAPGDIEGWCRELSAQWSDDCLAELDMFSETHGVFLLKREHCDEAVRLAEKLLLTVRIYGNGEEARNV
;
A
#
# COMPACT_ATOMS: atom_id res chain seq x y z
N MET A 1 -14.54 26.80 -29.78
CA MET A 1 -14.96 25.67 -28.91
C MET A 1 -15.17 24.31 -29.63
N LYS A 2 -15.17 24.24 -30.98
CA LYS A 2 -15.37 22.97 -31.73
C LYS A 2 -14.10 22.11 -31.90
N ASP A 3 -12.90 22.68 -31.80
CA ASP A 3 -11.65 21.95 -32.07
C ASP A 3 -11.22 20.95 -30.98
N ARG A 4 -11.54 21.22 -29.70
CA ARG A 4 -11.18 20.30 -28.61
C ARG A 4 -11.93 18.96 -28.67
N SER A 5 -13.19 18.98 -29.08
CA SER A 5 -14.03 17.78 -29.19
C SER A 5 -13.57 16.82 -30.29
N PHE A 6 -13.17 17.37 -31.44
CA PHE A 6 -12.68 16.57 -32.58
C PHE A 6 -11.28 15.97 -32.31
N ASN A 7 -10.38 16.74 -31.73
CA ASN A 7 -9.05 16.25 -31.36
C ASN A 7 -9.11 15.15 -30.29
N SER A 8 -9.96 15.31 -29.27
CA SER A 8 -10.18 14.28 -28.26
C SER A 8 -10.77 12.99 -28.86
N TRP A 9 -11.72 13.10 -29.81
CA TRP A 9 -12.28 11.95 -30.54
C TRP A 9 -11.19 11.25 -31.39
N MET A 10 -10.38 11.99 -32.15
CA MET A 10 -9.27 11.42 -32.94
C MET A 10 -8.25 10.70 -32.06
N GLN A 11 -7.87 11.29 -30.93
CA GLN A 11 -6.92 10.69 -29.97
C GLN A 11 -7.45 9.35 -29.45
N ARG A 12 -8.74 9.27 -29.12
CA ARG A 12 -9.36 8.02 -28.65
C ARG A 12 -9.43 6.95 -29.74
N VAL A 13 -9.86 7.32 -30.96
CA VAL A 13 -10.13 6.34 -32.03
C VAL A 13 -8.84 5.85 -32.68
N LEU A 14 -7.91 6.75 -33.00
CA LEU A 14 -6.69 6.40 -33.73
C LEU A 14 -5.53 5.98 -32.81
N PHE A 15 -5.36 6.66 -31.68
CA PHE A 15 -4.22 6.46 -30.81
C PHE A 15 -4.56 5.76 -29.49
N GLN A 16 -5.85 5.50 -29.24
CA GLN A 16 -6.34 4.88 -27.99
C GLN A 16 -5.88 5.64 -26.72
N ASN A 17 -5.73 6.97 -26.87
CA ASN A 17 -5.39 7.88 -25.77
C ASN A 17 -6.66 8.50 -25.20
N TYR A 18 -6.73 8.57 -23.88
CA TYR A 18 -7.84 9.04 -23.09
C TYR A 18 -7.44 10.27 -22.27
N GLU A 19 -7.26 11.42 -22.93
CA GLU A 19 -6.69 12.65 -22.36
C GLU A 19 -7.56 13.27 -21.25
N ASP A 20 -8.89 13.08 -21.34
CA ASP A 20 -9.86 13.64 -20.40
C ASP A 20 -10.09 12.74 -19.19
N TRP A 21 -9.54 11.52 -19.21
CA TRP A 21 -9.65 10.56 -18.12
C TRP A 21 -8.50 10.76 -17.15
N HIS A 22 -8.78 10.53 -15.87
CA HIS A 22 -7.76 10.52 -14.84
C HIS A 22 -7.40 9.09 -14.47
N MET A 23 -6.11 8.79 -14.44
CA MET A 23 -5.57 7.53 -13.92
C MET A 23 -4.67 7.83 -12.74
N LYS A 24 -4.87 7.07 -11.65
CA LYS A 24 -4.06 7.15 -10.44
C LYS A 24 -3.55 5.76 -10.07
N GLU A 25 -2.26 5.69 -9.78
CA GLU A 25 -1.56 4.59 -9.16
C GLU A 25 -0.37 5.16 -8.38
N PRO A 26 0.37 4.43 -7.54
CA PRO A 26 1.39 5.02 -6.67
C PRO A 26 2.41 5.92 -7.37
N ASN A 27 2.77 5.59 -8.61
CA ASN A 27 3.80 6.30 -9.39
C ASN A 27 3.23 7.19 -10.50
N TYR A 28 1.92 7.19 -10.69
CA TYR A 28 1.25 7.94 -11.75
C TYR A 28 -0.08 8.52 -11.25
N ASN A 29 -0.20 9.85 -11.27
CA ASN A 29 -1.41 10.55 -10.78
C ASN A 29 -1.65 11.77 -11.68
N ARG A 30 -2.29 11.57 -12.84
CA ARG A 30 -2.55 12.65 -13.80
C ARG A 30 -3.64 12.29 -14.82
N ASN A 31 -4.08 13.31 -15.56
CA ASN A 31 -4.96 13.12 -16.71
C ASN A 31 -4.20 12.60 -17.93
N GLY A 32 -4.88 11.81 -18.72
CA GLY A 32 -4.40 11.29 -19.98
C GLY A 32 -3.56 10.02 -19.85
N PHE A 33 -4.04 8.95 -20.46
CA PHE A 33 -3.30 7.69 -20.56
C PHE A 33 -3.65 6.95 -21.85
N ASN A 34 -2.77 6.06 -22.29
CA ASN A 34 -3.05 5.12 -23.36
C ASN A 34 -3.70 3.85 -22.78
N ILE A 35 -4.59 3.20 -23.52
CA ILE A 35 -5.29 1.99 -23.08
C ILE A 35 -4.32 0.86 -22.67
N ILE A 36 -3.13 0.79 -23.26
CA ILE A 36 -2.08 -0.16 -22.89
C ILE A 36 -1.57 0.10 -21.46
N GLY A 37 -1.70 1.34 -20.97
CA GLY A 37 -1.37 1.71 -19.61
C GLY A 37 -2.14 0.88 -18.59
N ILE A 38 -3.41 0.56 -18.86
CA ILE A 38 -4.22 -0.31 -18.00
C ILE A 38 -3.58 -1.71 -17.87
N ASP A 39 -3.17 -2.28 -19.01
CA ASP A 39 -2.59 -3.62 -19.03
C ASP A 39 -1.25 -3.66 -18.29
N ASN A 40 -0.39 -2.66 -18.54
CA ASN A 40 0.90 -2.55 -17.90
C ASN A 40 0.76 -2.37 -16.37
N THR A 41 -0.20 -1.55 -15.95
CA THR A 41 -0.47 -1.32 -14.53
C THR A 41 -0.99 -2.59 -13.85
N LEU A 42 -1.97 -3.29 -14.44
CA LEU A 42 -2.45 -4.57 -13.90
C LEU A 42 -1.37 -5.65 -13.90
N LYS A 43 -0.48 -5.66 -14.90
CA LYS A 43 0.69 -6.55 -14.89
C LYS A 43 1.64 -6.22 -13.74
N ALA A 44 1.94 -4.94 -13.52
CA ALA A 44 2.75 -4.50 -12.39
C ALA A 44 2.09 -4.84 -11.02
N MET A 45 0.74 -4.78 -10.94
CA MET A 45 0.01 -5.25 -9.75
C MET A 45 0.17 -6.75 -9.56
N GLN A 46 0.05 -7.55 -10.63
CA GLN A 46 0.23 -9.00 -10.59
C GLN A 46 1.66 -9.39 -10.17
N ASP A 47 2.64 -8.62 -10.63
CA ASP A 47 4.06 -8.83 -10.29
C ASP A 47 4.43 -8.28 -8.89
N GLY A 48 3.47 -7.68 -8.17
CA GLY A 48 3.65 -7.19 -6.80
C GLY A 48 4.30 -5.82 -6.67
N TYR A 49 4.53 -5.09 -7.78
CA TYR A 49 5.19 -3.77 -7.75
C TYR A 49 4.28 -2.63 -7.31
N ILE A 50 2.97 -2.74 -7.56
CA ILE A 50 2.00 -1.71 -7.16
C ILE A 50 0.73 -2.34 -6.59
N PRO A 51 0.10 -1.72 -5.57
CA PRO A 51 -1.05 -2.32 -4.87
C PRO A 51 -2.41 -1.98 -5.48
N TYR A 52 -2.52 -0.91 -6.25
CA TYR A 52 -3.80 -0.46 -6.81
C TYR A 52 -3.67 0.35 -8.09
N MET A 53 -4.79 0.44 -8.81
CA MET A 53 -5.04 1.38 -9.90
C MET A 53 -6.45 1.94 -9.80
N GLU A 54 -6.61 3.24 -10.10
CA GLU A 54 -7.89 3.94 -10.11
C GLU A 54 -8.10 4.66 -11.43
N LEU A 55 -9.33 4.59 -11.94
CA LEU A 55 -9.79 5.29 -13.14
C LEU A 55 -10.97 6.20 -12.80
N THR A 56 -10.86 7.48 -13.14
CA THR A 56 -11.92 8.46 -13.01
C THR A 56 -12.31 8.95 -14.40
N PRO A 57 -13.55 8.74 -14.85
CA PRO A 57 -14.02 9.23 -16.13
C PRO A 57 -14.25 10.75 -16.07
N PRO A 58 -14.20 11.48 -17.20
CA PRO A 58 -14.49 12.91 -17.25
C PRO A 58 -15.95 13.26 -16.88
N GLN A 59 -16.85 12.31 -16.99
CA GLN A 59 -18.24 12.38 -16.58
C GLN A 59 -18.67 11.01 -16.08
N ALA A 60 -19.63 10.97 -15.13
CA ALA A 60 -20.13 9.72 -14.60
C ALA A 60 -20.69 8.80 -15.70
N ILE A 61 -20.32 7.53 -15.67
CA ILE A 61 -20.77 6.51 -16.61
C ILE A 61 -21.81 5.65 -15.90
N GLN A 62 -23.07 5.74 -16.30
CA GLN A 62 -24.17 5.02 -15.64
C GLN A 62 -24.16 5.24 -14.11
N GLY A 63 -23.92 6.48 -13.67
CA GLY A 63 -23.78 6.85 -12.26
C GLY A 63 -22.40 6.57 -11.64
N CYS A 64 -21.53 5.82 -12.32
CA CYS A 64 -20.19 5.52 -11.81
C CYS A 64 -19.24 6.71 -12.02
N THR A 65 -18.72 7.22 -10.91
CA THR A 65 -17.76 8.33 -10.89
C THR A 65 -16.31 7.86 -10.78
N ARG A 66 -16.10 6.61 -10.33
CA ARG A 66 -14.77 6.07 -10.07
C ARG A 66 -14.80 4.53 -10.10
N MET A 67 -13.74 3.96 -10.65
CA MET A 67 -13.48 2.52 -10.61
C MET A 67 -12.05 2.28 -10.15
N LYS A 68 -11.86 1.52 -9.06
CA LYS A 68 -10.57 1.23 -8.45
C LYS A 68 -10.36 -0.28 -8.38
N VAL A 69 -9.16 -0.74 -8.71
CA VAL A 69 -8.73 -2.13 -8.54
C VAL A 69 -7.66 -2.18 -7.47
N THR A 70 -7.79 -3.10 -6.53
CA THR A 70 -6.80 -3.35 -5.46
C THR A 70 -6.33 -4.81 -5.49
N VAL A 71 -5.06 -5.06 -5.17
CA VAL A 71 -4.54 -6.43 -5.08
C VAL A 71 -5.15 -7.15 -3.88
N ASN A 72 -5.70 -8.33 -4.12
CA ASN A 72 -6.07 -9.26 -3.06
C ASN A 72 -4.92 -10.24 -2.84
N LYS A 73 -4.03 -9.93 -1.89
CA LYS A 73 -2.82 -10.72 -1.63
C LYS A 73 -3.10 -12.17 -1.20
N LYS A 74 -4.28 -12.44 -0.63
CA LYS A 74 -4.64 -13.77 -0.12
C LYS A 74 -4.95 -14.79 -1.22
N LYS A 75 -5.38 -14.31 -2.40
CA LYS A 75 -5.97 -15.17 -3.44
C LYS A 75 -5.35 -14.99 -4.84
N ASP A 76 -4.24 -14.29 -4.96
CA ASP A 76 -3.59 -13.96 -6.24
C ASP A 76 -4.58 -13.43 -7.29
N CYS A 77 -5.43 -12.48 -6.84
CA CYS A 77 -6.47 -11.85 -7.64
C CYS A 77 -6.61 -10.39 -7.24
N VAL A 78 -7.61 -9.71 -7.76
CA VAL A 78 -7.90 -8.32 -7.44
C VAL A 78 -9.35 -8.13 -6.99
N ASP A 79 -9.59 -7.11 -6.20
CA ASP A 79 -10.92 -6.63 -5.86
C ASP A 79 -11.20 -5.34 -6.63
N LEU A 80 -12.37 -5.28 -7.28
CA LEU A 80 -12.82 -4.12 -8.05
C LEU A 80 -13.81 -3.32 -7.22
N HIS A 81 -13.52 -2.05 -6.98
CA HIS A 81 -14.35 -1.12 -6.26
C HIS A 81 -15.01 -0.11 -7.23
N LEU A 82 -16.27 0.19 -7.03
CA LEU A 82 -17.05 1.12 -7.84
C LEU A 82 -17.74 2.13 -6.94
N ASP A 83 -17.73 3.40 -7.37
CA ASP A 83 -18.52 4.46 -6.76
C ASP A 83 -19.65 4.79 -7.74
N VAL A 84 -20.87 4.33 -7.44
CA VAL A 84 -22.03 4.45 -8.33
C VAL A 84 -23.16 5.16 -7.57
N ASP A 85 -23.57 6.31 -8.06
CA ASP A 85 -24.63 7.14 -7.48
C ASP A 85 -24.40 7.45 -5.98
N GLY A 86 -23.12 7.64 -5.60
CA GLY A 86 -22.70 7.92 -4.23
C GLY A 86 -22.72 6.72 -3.28
N ARG A 87 -22.96 5.52 -3.79
CA ARG A 87 -22.85 4.24 -3.07
C ARG A 87 -21.59 3.51 -3.50
N PHE A 88 -21.02 2.78 -2.56
CA PHE A 88 -19.78 2.02 -2.77
C PHE A 88 -20.12 0.55 -2.98
N TYR A 89 -19.58 0.00 -4.06
CA TYR A 89 -19.73 -1.40 -4.40
C TYR A 89 -18.39 -2.06 -4.62
N MET A 90 -18.34 -3.36 -4.39
CA MET A 90 -17.17 -4.18 -4.65
C MET A 90 -17.55 -5.42 -5.46
N ILE A 91 -16.71 -5.80 -6.39
CA ILE A 91 -16.71 -7.14 -6.99
C ILE A 91 -15.42 -7.81 -6.53
N PRO A 92 -15.49 -8.77 -5.58
CA PRO A 92 -14.31 -9.40 -5.03
C PRO A 92 -13.72 -10.45 -5.98
N GLU A 93 -12.45 -10.76 -5.77
CA GLU A 93 -11.79 -11.95 -6.29
C GLU A 93 -11.81 -12.09 -7.82
N LEU A 94 -11.58 -10.99 -8.53
CA LEU A 94 -11.43 -11.00 -9.98
C LEU A 94 -10.04 -11.49 -10.39
N GLY A 95 -9.98 -12.42 -11.33
CA GLY A 95 -8.72 -12.75 -12.01
C GLY A 95 -8.18 -11.53 -12.81
N TYR A 96 -6.87 -11.36 -12.89
CA TYR A 96 -6.24 -10.25 -13.62
C TYR A 96 -6.72 -10.10 -15.06
N PRO A 97 -6.88 -11.19 -15.88
CA PRO A 97 -7.40 -11.05 -17.25
C PRO A 97 -8.83 -10.49 -17.31
N GLU A 98 -9.67 -10.87 -16.35
CA GLU A 98 -11.04 -10.38 -16.26
C GLU A 98 -11.08 -8.90 -15.85
N ALA A 99 -10.25 -8.52 -14.87
CA ALA A 99 -10.11 -7.13 -14.45
C ALA A 99 -9.66 -6.22 -15.61
N VAL A 100 -8.67 -6.65 -16.40
CA VAL A 100 -8.25 -5.97 -17.65
C VAL A 100 -9.44 -5.75 -18.56
N GLN A 101 -10.24 -6.79 -18.80
CA GLN A 101 -11.38 -6.71 -19.71
C GLN A 101 -12.46 -5.73 -19.21
N ILE A 102 -12.76 -5.76 -17.91
CA ILE A 102 -13.73 -4.84 -17.30
C ILE A 102 -13.25 -3.40 -17.42
N LEU A 103 -12.00 -3.10 -17.07
CA LEU A 103 -11.43 -1.75 -17.12
C LEU A 103 -11.37 -1.22 -18.56
N ARG A 104 -10.99 -2.07 -19.51
CA ARG A 104 -11.01 -1.71 -20.95
C ARG A 104 -12.43 -1.42 -21.44
N ASN A 105 -13.42 -2.20 -21.02
CA ASN A 105 -14.82 -1.98 -21.38
C ASN A 105 -15.34 -0.68 -20.75
N PHE A 106 -14.95 -0.39 -19.52
CA PHE A 106 -15.28 0.87 -18.85
C PHE A 106 -14.78 2.08 -19.62
N VAL A 107 -13.52 2.05 -20.07
CA VAL A 107 -12.92 3.16 -20.79
C VAL A 107 -13.35 3.24 -22.25
N ARG A 108 -13.39 2.12 -22.99
CA ARG A 108 -13.70 2.09 -24.42
C ARG A 108 -15.17 2.15 -24.72
N SER A 109 -15.94 1.36 -24.00
CA SER A 109 -17.36 1.12 -24.30
C SER A 109 -18.30 1.87 -23.36
N LEU A 110 -17.73 2.56 -22.34
CA LEU A 110 -18.48 3.26 -21.29
C LEU A 110 -19.50 2.32 -20.61
N LYS A 111 -19.08 1.06 -20.36
CA LYS A 111 -19.94 0.02 -19.79
C LYS A 111 -19.41 -0.40 -18.43
N LEU A 112 -20.32 -0.51 -17.48
CA LEU A 112 -20.06 -1.13 -16.19
C LEU A 112 -20.19 -2.66 -16.27
N PRO A 113 -19.55 -3.41 -15.34
CA PRO A 113 -19.84 -4.82 -15.15
C PRO A 113 -21.29 -5.03 -14.70
N GLU A 114 -21.77 -6.26 -14.76
CA GLU A 114 -23.16 -6.59 -14.38
C GLU A 114 -23.44 -6.27 -12.92
N ALA A 115 -24.51 -5.53 -12.64
CA ALA A 115 -24.88 -5.09 -11.29
C ALA A 115 -25.19 -6.26 -10.34
N SER A 116 -25.57 -7.43 -10.87
CA SER A 116 -25.76 -8.67 -10.09
C SER A 116 -24.51 -9.14 -9.34
N ARG A 117 -23.34 -8.66 -9.75
CA ARG A 117 -22.04 -8.98 -9.14
C ARG A 117 -21.64 -8.03 -8.03
N TYR A 118 -22.39 -6.94 -7.84
CA TYR A 118 -22.02 -5.90 -6.89
C TYR A 118 -22.37 -6.32 -5.46
N ILE A 119 -21.42 -6.21 -4.58
CA ILE A 119 -21.62 -6.27 -3.13
C ILE A 119 -21.55 -4.82 -2.63
N GLU A 120 -22.65 -4.31 -2.06
CA GLU A 120 -22.61 -2.98 -1.45
C GLU A 120 -21.71 -3.01 -0.22
N VAL A 121 -20.71 -2.12 -0.18
CA VAL A 121 -19.76 -1.99 0.93
C VAL A 121 -20.03 -0.67 1.65
N GLN A 122 -20.03 -0.72 2.97
CA GLN A 122 -20.17 0.51 3.75
C GLN A 122 -18.93 1.39 3.54
N ARG A 123 -19.16 2.69 3.38
CA ARG A 123 -18.07 3.67 3.36
C ARG A 123 -17.38 3.62 4.72
N VAL A 124 -16.09 3.38 4.72
CA VAL A 124 -15.31 3.45 5.96
C VAL A 124 -15.39 4.89 6.48
N ASP A 125 -15.77 5.07 7.74
CA ASP A 125 -15.88 6.38 8.36
C ASP A 125 -14.50 7.07 8.37
N GLY A 126 -14.39 8.22 7.72
CA GLY A 126 -13.15 8.99 7.66
C GLY A 126 -12.58 9.36 9.05
N LYS A 127 -13.45 9.52 10.06
CA LYS A 127 -13.00 9.72 11.45
C LYS A 127 -12.38 8.44 12.03
N ALA A 128 -12.89 7.27 11.67
CA ALA A 128 -12.32 6.00 12.08
C ALA A 128 -10.94 5.80 11.43
N ILE A 129 -10.81 6.11 10.13
CA ILE A 129 -9.50 6.07 9.43
C ILE A 129 -8.50 7.01 10.10
N GLN A 130 -8.89 8.24 10.41
CA GLN A 130 -8.02 9.19 11.12
C GLN A 130 -7.60 8.69 12.50
N ALA A 131 -8.52 8.07 13.24
CA ALA A 131 -8.24 7.49 14.55
C ALA A 131 -7.26 6.32 14.44
N ASP A 132 -7.55 5.35 13.56
CA ASP A 132 -6.69 4.18 13.34
C ASP A 132 -5.28 4.60 12.84
N PHE A 133 -5.19 5.56 11.91
CA PHE A 133 -3.89 6.08 11.45
C PHE A 133 -3.13 6.81 12.56
N ARG A 134 -3.82 7.60 13.38
CA ARG A 134 -3.21 8.27 14.53
C ARG A 134 -2.65 7.25 15.54
N GLU A 135 -3.41 6.22 15.85
CA GLU A 135 -2.97 5.17 16.77
C GLU A 135 -1.77 4.42 16.21
N LEU A 136 -1.80 4.01 14.94
CA LEU A 136 -0.66 3.38 14.29
C LEU A 136 0.58 4.29 14.32
N ALA A 137 0.45 5.55 13.97
CA ALA A 137 1.57 6.48 13.98
C ALA A 137 2.13 6.71 15.39
N LEU A 138 1.29 6.72 16.43
CA LEU A 138 1.74 6.78 17.83
C LEU A 138 2.50 5.53 18.26
N LEU A 139 2.07 4.33 17.84
CA LEU A 139 2.80 3.09 18.09
C LEU A 139 4.19 3.11 17.43
N LEU A 140 4.28 3.57 16.18
CA LEU A 140 5.53 3.54 15.40
C LEU A 140 6.48 4.71 15.75
N LEU A 141 5.96 5.91 15.97
CA LEU A 141 6.77 7.12 16.25
C LEU A 141 6.91 7.43 17.75
N GLY A 142 6.06 6.84 18.60
CA GLY A 142 5.95 7.18 20.02
C GLY A 142 5.26 8.53 20.26
N ASP A 143 4.89 8.81 21.50
CA ASP A 143 4.25 10.09 21.90
C ASP A 143 5.32 11.17 22.13
N SER A 144 5.50 12.03 21.15
CA SER A 144 6.43 13.17 21.19
C SER A 144 5.79 14.42 20.57
N GLU A 145 6.34 15.59 20.88
CA GLU A 145 5.89 16.83 20.23
C GLU A 145 6.12 16.84 18.73
N ARG A 146 7.11 16.08 18.24
CA ARG A 146 7.36 15.90 16.83
C ARG A 146 6.26 15.04 16.20
N THR A 147 5.89 13.93 16.84
CA THR A 147 4.77 13.06 16.41
C THR A 147 3.45 13.82 16.39
N LYS A 148 3.19 14.64 17.40
CA LYS A 148 1.97 15.50 17.44
C LYS A 148 1.93 16.48 16.26
N ARG A 149 3.08 17.07 15.89
CA ARG A 149 3.18 17.95 14.70
C ARG A 149 2.94 17.19 13.40
N PHE A 150 3.53 15.98 13.28
CA PHE A 150 3.31 15.09 12.15
C PHE A 150 1.80 14.77 12.00
N LEU A 151 1.15 14.32 13.07
CA LEU A 151 -0.27 13.97 13.07
C LEU A 151 -1.21 15.18 12.84
N LYS A 152 -0.76 16.38 13.16
CA LYS A 152 -1.52 17.61 12.83
C LYS A 152 -1.50 17.88 11.32
N LYS A 153 -0.40 17.55 10.64
CA LYS A 153 -0.21 17.75 9.20
C LYS A 153 -0.86 16.62 8.39
N HIS A 154 -0.79 15.37 8.87
CA HIS A 154 -1.27 14.18 8.16
C HIS A 154 -2.51 13.62 8.86
N LYS A 155 -3.68 13.87 8.27
CA LYS A 155 -5.00 13.45 8.78
C LYS A 155 -5.78 12.76 7.66
N PRO A 156 -5.39 11.53 7.29
CA PRO A 156 -6.07 10.83 6.24
C PRO A 156 -7.51 10.51 6.65
N ASP A 157 -8.47 10.84 5.81
CA ASP A 157 -9.90 10.55 5.99
C ASP A 157 -10.45 9.55 4.97
N THR A 158 -9.58 9.04 4.12
CA THR A 158 -9.83 7.94 3.20
C THR A 158 -8.69 6.92 3.26
N LEU A 159 -8.93 5.69 2.79
CA LEU A 159 -7.88 4.67 2.74
C LEU A 159 -6.76 5.05 1.76
N GLU A 160 -7.10 5.72 0.67
CA GLU A 160 -6.13 6.24 -0.28
C GLU A 160 -5.22 7.31 0.36
N ALA A 161 -5.83 8.23 1.14
CA ALA A 161 -5.07 9.23 1.87
C ALA A 161 -4.19 8.60 2.96
N ALA A 162 -4.64 7.49 3.58
CA ALA A 162 -3.83 6.73 4.54
C ALA A 162 -2.63 6.07 3.86
N GLU A 163 -2.80 5.53 2.66
CA GLU A 163 -1.72 4.97 1.87
C GLU A 163 -0.70 6.04 1.43
N GLU A 164 -1.16 7.22 1.02
CA GLU A 164 -0.28 8.36 0.74
C GLU A 164 0.47 8.81 2.00
N ALA A 165 -0.23 8.86 3.15
CA ALA A 165 0.35 9.25 4.43
C ALA A 165 1.34 8.21 4.98
N ARG A 166 1.28 6.93 4.54
CA ARG A 166 2.26 5.89 4.87
C ARG A 166 3.67 6.31 4.48
N ASN A 167 3.87 6.85 3.28
CA ASN A 167 5.19 7.28 2.82
C ASN A 167 5.75 8.37 3.73
N ALA A 168 4.91 9.37 4.08
CA ALA A 168 5.30 10.41 5.03
C ALA A 168 5.59 9.85 6.43
N LEU A 169 4.82 8.84 6.88
CA LEU A 169 5.06 8.16 8.16
C LEU A 169 6.42 7.44 8.16
N TYR A 170 6.72 6.73 7.07
CA TYR A 170 8.00 6.05 6.92
C TYR A 170 9.19 7.03 6.90
N GLU A 171 9.10 8.11 6.12
CA GLU A 171 10.11 9.18 6.12
C GLU A 171 10.31 9.76 7.53
N GLU A 172 9.22 10.02 8.26
CA GLU A 172 9.30 10.52 9.64
C GLU A 172 9.96 9.51 10.59
N MET A 173 9.72 8.20 10.40
CA MET A 173 10.41 7.14 11.16
C MET A 173 11.92 7.15 10.89
N LEU A 174 12.34 7.28 9.64
CA LEU A 174 13.76 7.37 9.26
C LEU A 174 14.43 8.61 9.88
N GLU A 175 13.79 9.78 9.76
CA GLU A 175 14.30 11.02 10.33
C GLU A 175 14.42 10.97 11.86
N GLN A 176 13.48 10.30 12.53
CA GLN A 176 13.53 10.06 13.98
C GLN A 176 14.49 8.92 14.38
N ARG A 177 15.13 8.26 13.43
CA ARG A 177 15.99 7.08 13.65
C ARG A 177 15.24 5.92 14.32
N ARG A 178 13.96 5.78 14.04
CA ARG A 178 13.10 4.69 14.52
C ARG A 178 13.01 3.56 13.51
N ALA A 179 13.39 3.80 12.26
CA ALA A 179 13.53 2.80 11.22
C ALA A 179 14.88 2.92 10.53
N VAL A 180 15.26 1.87 9.85
CA VAL A 180 16.38 1.80 8.91
C VAL A 180 15.91 1.25 7.58
N GLU A 181 16.51 1.75 6.51
CA GLU A 181 16.26 1.27 5.17
C GLU A 181 17.36 0.30 4.77
N LEU A 182 16.97 -0.86 4.28
CA LEU A 182 17.85 -1.94 3.87
C LEU A 182 17.56 -2.27 2.40
N GLU A 183 18.58 -2.26 1.55
CA GLU A 183 18.44 -2.74 0.19
C GLU A 183 18.23 -4.27 0.18
N TRP A 184 17.43 -4.80 -0.73
CA TRP A 184 17.11 -6.23 -0.83
C TRP A 184 18.34 -7.14 -0.99
N LYS A 185 19.47 -6.62 -1.49
CA LYS A 185 20.78 -7.30 -1.60
C LYS A 185 21.72 -6.96 -0.47
N CYS A 186 21.22 -6.41 0.63
CA CYS A 186 22.04 -6.06 1.77
C CYS A 186 22.88 -7.26 2.24
N ASP A 187 24.17 -7.05 2.49
CA ASP A 187 25.01 -8.05 3.13
C ASP A 187 24.80 -8.03 4.65
N LYS A 188 25.20 -9.13 5.31
CA LYS A 188 25.05 -9.32 6.76
C LYS A 188 25.73 -8.22 7.58
N GLU A 189 26.89 -7.76 7.16
CA GLU A 189 27.66 -6.73 7.89
C GLU A 189 26.93 -5.39 7.85
N SER A 190 26.46 -5.00 6.68
CA SER A 190 25.64 -3.79 6.48
C SER A 190 24.34 -3.85 7.26
N PHE A 191 23.65 -5.00 7.24
CA PHE A 191 22.46 -5.26 8.04
C PHE A 191 22.73 -5.04 9.54
N ILE A 192 23.72 -5.73 10.08
CA ILE A 192 24.11 -5.61 11.50
C ILE A 192 24.44 -4.17 11.87
N MET A 193 25.22 -3.49 11.01
CA MET A 193 25.59 -2.09 11.23
C MET A 193 24.36 -1.18 11.33
N LEU A 194 23.38 -1.35 10.44
CA LEU A 194 22.17 -0.52 10.42
C LEU A 194 21.26 -0.86 11.60
N VAL A 195 21.05 -2.13 11.91
CA VAL A 195 20.22 -2.55 13.06
C VAL A 195 20.87 -2.13 14.38
N ARG A 196 22.20 -2.14 14.49
CA ARG A 196 22.88 -1.58 15.68
C ARG A 196 22.58 -0.10 15.89
N LYS A 197 22.50 0.70 14.82
CA LYS A 197 22.11 2.12 14.93
C LYS A 197 20.69 2.25 15.46
N LEU A 198 19.77 1.39 14.99
CA LEU A 198 18.40 1.32 15.45
C LEU A 198 18.32 0.94 16.94
N CYS A 199 19.04 -0.10 17.36
CA CYS A 199 19.05 -0.63 18.72
C CYS A 199 19.69 0.32 19.75
N LYS A 200 20.48 1.30 19.31
CA LYS A 200 21.27 2.17 20.20
C LYS A 200 20.44 2.91 21.26
N GLY A 201 19.18 3.24 20.92
CA GLY A 201 18.23 3.89 21.84
C GLY A 201 17.50 2.93 22.80
N TYR A 202 17.58 1.62 22.56
CA TYR A 202 16.76 0.59 23.22
C TYR A 202 17.55 -0.32 24.16
N ARG A 203 18.87 -0.13 24.28
CA ARG A 203 19.77 -0.98 25.08
C ARG A 203 19.73 -2.47 24.71
N LEU A 204 19.39 -2.78 23.46
CA LEU A 204 19.34 -4.14 22.96
C LEU A 204 20.74 -4.61 22.55
N VAL A 205 21.05 -5.86 22.87
CA VAL A 205 22.33 -6.50 22.50
C VAL A 205 22.08 -7.36 21.27
N ILE A 206 22.94 -7.21 20.27
CA ILE A 206 22.95 -8.04 19.06
C ILE A 206 24.04 -9.10 19.22
N ARG A 207 23.65 -10.37 19.20
CA ARG A 207 24.58 -11.51 19.15
C ARG A 207 24.65 -11.99 17.70
N GLU A 208 25.84 -11.91 17.12
CA GLU A 208 26.06 -12.20 15.69
C GLU A 208 26.24 -13.69 15.39
N ASP A 209 26.64 -14.45 16.41
CA ASP A 209 26.97 -15.87 16.33
C ASP A 209 25.77 -16.75 15.97
N GLY A 210 24.54 -16.24 16.10
CA GLY A 210 23.32 -16.93 15.67
C GLY A 210 22.87 -16.58 14.26
N LEU A 211 23.47 -15.57 13.63
CA LEU A 211 23.02 -15.14 12.30
C LEU A 211 23.71 -15.97 11.21
N HIS A 212 22.89 -16.64 10.38
CA HIS A 212 23.41 -17.41 9.25
C HIS A 212 23.99 -16.52 8.14
N ASP A 213 24.80 -17.10 7.24
CA ASP A 213 25.54 -16.35 6.22
C ASP A 213 24.88 -16.34 4.83
N ALA A 214 23.54 -16.45 4.76
CA ALA A 214 22.83 -16.35 3.48
C ALA A 214 22.71 -14.88 3.05
N PRO A 215 23.39 -14.44 1.98
CA PRO A 215 23.28 -13.04 1.52
C PRO A 215 21.86 -12.67 1.14
N GLY A 216 21.40 -11.49 1.56
CA GLY A 216 20.08 -10.97 1.20
C GLY A 216 18.91 -11.57 1.98
N ASP A 217 19.14 -12.45 2.95
CA ASP A 217 18.07 -12.97 3.81
C ASP A 217 17.76 -12.05 4.99
N ILE A 218 17.29 -10.85 4.67
CA ILE A 218 16.92 -9.83 5.66
C ILE A 218 15.83 -10.35 6.59
N GLU A 219 14.85 -11.09 6.07
CA GLU A 219 13.77 -11.66 6.88
C GLU A 219 14.29 -12.68 7.89
N GLY A 220 15.18 -13.59 7.47
CA GLY A 220 15.80 -14.57 8.35
C GLY A 220 16.59 -13.90 9.46
N TRP A 221 17.44 -12.93 9.14
CA TRP A 221 18.20 -12.17 10.12
C TRP A 221 17.32 -11.39 11.10
N CYS A 222 16.24 -10.78 10.62
CA CYS A 222 15.27 -10.10 11.47
C CYS A 222 14.60 -11.06 12.45
N ARG A 223 14.23 -12.28 12.02
CA ARG A 223 13.66 -13.32 12.88
C ARG A 223 14.69 -13.78 13.93
N GLU A 224 15.91 -14.08 13.51
CA GLU A 224 16.98 -14.53 14.41
C GLU A 224 17.32 -13.48 15.47
N LEU A 225 17.40 -12.19 15.10
CA LEU A 225 17.61 -11.12 16.06
C LEU A 225 16.42 -10.93 17.00
N SER A 226 15.21 -10.93 16.45
CA SER A 226 13.99 -10.80 17.26
C SER A 226 13.85 -11.93 18.28
N ALA A 227 14.33 -13.13 17.96
CA ALA A 227 14.32 -14.27 18.88
C ALA A 227 15.27 -14.08 20.09
N GLN A 228 16.25 -13.17 19.99
CA GLN A 228 17.18 -12.89 21.09
C GLN A 228 16.59 -11.97 22.16
N TRP A 229 15.48 -11.28 21.87
CA TRP A 229 14.91 -10.26 22.74
C TRP A 229 13.55 -10.69 23.29
N SER A 230 13.32 -10.47 24.60
CA SER A 230 12.07 -10.83 25.27
C SER A 230 10.93 -9.86 24.96
N ASP A 231 11.22 -8.56 24.98
CA ASP A 231 10.20 -7.51 25.00
C ASP A 231 10.08 -6.74 23.68
N ASP A 232 11.05 -6.91 22.81
CA ASP A 232 11.15 -6.20 21.53
C ASP A 232 11.25 -7.18 20.36
N CYS A 233 10.86 -6.74 19.19
CA CYS A 233 11.08 -7.46 17.93
C CYS A 233 11.34 -6.48 16.79
N LEU A 234 11.92 -6.97 15.71
CA LEU A 234 11.98 -6.25 14.45
C LEU A 234 10.64 -6.41 13.71
N ALA A 235 10.26 -5.37 13.05
CA ALA A 235 9.10 -5.33 12.19
C ALA A 235 9.42 -4.55 10.91
N GLU A 236 8.61 -4.70 9.89
CA GLU A 236 8.74 -4.03 8.60
C GLU A 236 7.43 -3.36 8.22
N LEU A 237 7.51 -2.13 7.74
CA LEU A 237 6.42 -1.47 7.03
C LEU A 237 6.63 -1.69 5.53
N ASP A 238 5.69 -2.41 4.89
CA ASP A 238 5.76 -2.70 3.45
C ASP A 238 5.57 -1.42 2.64
N MET A 239 6.61 -1.01 1.94
CA MET A 239 6.65 0.19 1.11
C MET A 239 6.41 -0.11 -0.37
N PHE A 240 6.17 -1.38 -0.75
CA PHE A 240 6.08 -1.82 -2.15
C PHE A 240 7.27 -1.37 -2.99
N SER A 241 8.47 -1.47 -2.42
CA SER A 241 9.73 -1.08 -3.04
C SER A 241 10.77 -2.21 -2.94
N GLU A 242 11.90 -2.04 -3.61
CA GLU A 242 13.04 -2.97 -3.51
C GLU A 242 13.83 -2.79 -2.19
N THR A 243 13.31 -2.00 -1.25
CA THR A 243 13.94 -1.77 0.05
C THR A 243 13.03 -2.24 1.18
N HIS A 244 13.64 -2.68 2.28
CA HIS A 244 12.96 -3.08 3.50
C HIS A 244 13.03 -1.97 4.53
N GLY A 245 11.86 -1.49 4.95
CA GLY A 245 11.74 -0.49 6.01
C GLY A 245 11.66 -1.13 7.39
N VAL A 246 12.80 -1.48 7.99
CA VAL A 246 12.86 -2.23 9.25
C VAL A 246 12.89 -1.30 10.46
N PHE A 247 12.11 -1.62 11.49
CA PHE A 247 12.01 -0.87 12.73
C PHE A 247 11.86 -1.77 13.95
N LEU A 248 12.05 -1.21 15.15
CA LEU A 248 11.80 -1.90 16.42
C LEU A 248 10.40 -1.63 16.93
N LEU A 249 9.74 -2.69 17.39
CA LEU A 249 8.43 -2.65 18.01
C LEU A 249 8.42 -3.45 19.31
N LYS A 250 7.68 -2.96 20.32
CA LYS A 250 7.40 -3.73 21.50
C LYS A 250 6.48 -4.91 21.18
N ARG A 251 6.77 -6.10 21.68
CA ARG A 251 5.94 -7.29 21.43
C ARG A 251 4.50 -7.10 21.84
N GLU A 252 4.26 -6.41 22.95
CA GLU A 252 2.90 -6.08 23.41
C GLU A 252 2.08 -5.23 22.43
N HIS A 253 2.75 -4.57 21.46
CA HIS A 253 2.13 -3.71 20.46
C HIS A 253 2.01 -4.36 19.08
N CYS A 254 2.55 -5.57 18.88
CA CYS A 254 2.61 -6.21 17.57
C CYS A 254 1.22 -6.47 16.98
N ASP A 255 0.35 -7.12 17.74
CA ASP A 255 -1.01 -7.45 17.27
C ASP A 255 -1.81 -6.19 16.94
N GLU A 256 -1.66 -5.16 17.77
CA GLU A 256 -2.35 -3.89 17.56
C GLU A 256 -1.82 -3.14 16.32
N ALA A 257 -0.51 -3.14 16.12
CA ALA A 257 0.09 -2.52 14.93
C ALA A 257 -0.37 -3.21 13.63
N VAL A 258 -0.39 -4.54 13.62
CA VAL A 258 -0.91 -5.34 12.49
C VAL A 258 -2.38 -5.05 12.25
N ARG A 259 -3.21 -5.10 13.29
CA ARG A 259 -4.66 -4.84 13.22
C ARG A 259 -4.97 -3.43 12.68
N LEU A 260 -4.24 -2.41 13.15
CA LEU A 260 -4.42 -1.03 12.68
C LEU A 260 -3.97 -0.87 11.23
N ALA A 261 -2.83 -1.48 10.87
CA ALA A 261 -2.33 -1.45 9.50
C ALA A 261 -3.33 -2.13 8.54
N GLU A 262 -3.85 -3.31 8.88
CA GLU A 262 -4.86 -4.00 8.06
C GLU A 262 -6.12 -3.16 7.82
N LYS A 263 -6.63 -2.49 8.84
CA LYS A 263 -7.78 -1.57 8.70
C LYS A 263 -7.51 -0.40 7.74
N LEU A 264 -6.27 0.01 7.65
CA LEU A 264 -5.81 1.09 6.76
C LEU A 264 -5.36 0.58 5.39
N LEU A 265 -5.50 -0.72 5.11
CA LEU A 265 -4.95 -1.42 3.93
C LEU A 265 -3.43 -1.26 3.80
N LEU A 266 -2.75 -1.07 4.91
CA LEU A 266 -1.30 -1.07 5.01
C LEU A 266 -0.82 -2.46 5.46
N THR A 267 0.46 -2.76 5.26
CA THR A 267 1.04 -4.02 5.72
C THR A 267 2.18 -3.73 6.70
N VAL A 268 2.04 -4.23 7.91
CA VAL A 268 3.12 -4.33 8.89
C VAL A 268 3.44 -5.80 9.09
N ARG A 269 4.67 -6.17 8.83
CA ARG A 269 5.18 -7.53 8.99
C ARG A 269 5.98 -7.62 10.29
N ILE A 270 5.69 -8.60 11.13
CA ILE A 270 6.39 -8.80 12.42
C ILE A 270 7.37 -9.96 12.28
N TYR A 271 8.62 -9.75 12.68
CA TYR A 271 9.64 -10.76 12.77
C TYR A 271 9.77 -11.24 14.23
N GLY A 272 8.83 -12.06 14.68
CA GLY A 272 8.76 -12.54 16.06
C GLY A 272 8.81 -14.06 16.18
N ASN A 273 8.85 -14.58 17.42
CA ASN A 273 9.00 -16.01 17.70
C ASN A 273 7.91 -16.87 17.05
N GLY A 274 8.34 -17.86 16.25
CA GLY A 274 7.81 -19.22 16.22
C GLY A 274 6.33 -19.43 15.91
N GLU A 275 5.69 -18.56 15.12
CA GLU A 275 4.60 -19.01 14.26
C GLU A 275 5.04 -18.76 12.83
N GLU A 276 5.08 -19.87 12.06
CA GLU A 276 5.09 -19.83 10.60
C GLU A 276 4.18 -18.68 10.17
N ALA A 277 4.70 -17.85 9.28
CA ALA A 277 3.93 -16.75 8.73
C ALA A 277 2.48 -17.24 8.56
N ARG A 278 1.56 -16.69 9.34
CA ARG A 278 0.16 -16.73 8.98
C ARG A 278 0.06 -15.90 7.73
N ASN A 279 0.37 -16.57 6.60
CA ASN A 279 -0.09 -16.18 5.29
C ASN A 279 -1.62 -16.27 5.36
N VAL A 280 -2.24 -15.19 5.76
CA VAL A 280 -3.68 -14.99 5.67
C VAL A 280 -3.94 -13.97 4.57
#